data_967bfa357b25e6e9eb2fca4d0f1bc981
#
_entry.id   967bfa357b25e6e9eb2fca4d0f1bc981
#
_cell.length_a   1.000
_cell.length_b   1.000
_cell.length_c   1.000
_cell.angle_alpha   90.00
_cell.angle_beta   90.00
_cell.angle_gamma   90.00
#
_symmetry.space_group_name_H-M   'P 1'
#
loop_
_entity.id
_entity.type
_entity.pdbx_description
1 polymer ?
#
loop_
_entity_poly.entity_id
_entity_poly.type
_entity_poly.pdbx_seq_one_letter_code
_entity_poly.pdbx_strand_id
1 'polypeptide(L)'
;GVSAIGVGGRNSADLAVRLRNADPKSKYEYELVVLDDECKPNTGVQVATKAAADKKIIAAAAHYCSVVALAGVDVYHKFRLPIVVWGAVHPDITYGNTYKEIHRINGTMINQNEVAAKFVKELGFKTWVNLYDTTDYGKGMNEYFSKYLTENGGEILGSFGVTADQQDFTAELTQAKKLDPDVIWF
;
A
#
# COMPACT_ATOMS: atom_id res chain seq x y z
N GLY A 1 -5.71 -10.99 8.35
CA GLY A 1 -6.03 -9.81 7.56
C GLY A 1 -5.53 -8.51 8.18
N VAL A 2 -5.71 -7.41 7.46
CA VAL A 2 -5.21 -6.07 7.84
C VAL A 2 -6.17 -5.28 8.77
N SER A 3 -7.22 -5.91 9.30
CA SER A 3 -8.25 -5.24 10.09
C SER A 3 -7.72 -4.48 11.32
N ALA A 4 -6.71 -5.02 12.01
CA ALA A 4 -6.08 -4.35 13.14
C ALA A 4 -5.43 -3.00 12.73
N ILE A 5 -4.83 -2.96 11.54
CA ILE A 5 -4.23 -1.73 10.98
C ILE A 5 -5.33 -0.74 10.61
N GLY A 6 -6.42 -1.20 10.00
CA GLY A 6 -7.59 -0.37 9.70
C GLY A 6 -8.22 0.25 10.95
N VAL A 7 -8.34 -0.53 12.03
CA VAL A 7 -8.81 -0.01 13.34
C VAL A 7 -7.86 1.05 13.89
N GLY A 8 -6.54 0.83 13.78
CA GLY A 8 -5.54 1.83 14.17
C GLY A 8 -5.69 3.14 13.39
N GLY A 9 -5.84 3.05 12.06
CA GLY A 9 -6.10 4.20 11.19
C GLY A 9 -7.38 4.95 11.56
N ARG A 10 -8.48 4.23 11.76
CA ARG A 10 -9.75 4.82 12.23
C ARG A 10 -9.58 5.56 13.57
N ASN A 11 -8.93 4.95 14.54
CA ASN A 11 -8.73 5.56 15.87
C ASN A 11 -7.88 6.82 15.78
N SER A 12 -6.86 6.83 14.91
CA SER A 12 -6.04 8.01 14.66
C SER A 12 -6.84 9.14 14.01
N ALA A 13 -7.68 8.82 13.03
CA ALA A 13 -8.56 9.78 12.39
C ALA A 13 -9.60 10.36 13.38
N ASP A 14 -10.22 9.51 14.22
CA ASP A 14 -11.14 9.94 15.26
C ASP A 14 -10.45 10.91 16.26
N LEU A 15 -9.25 10.58 16.70
CA LEU A 15 -8.48 11.46 17.56
C LEU A 15 -8.20 12.82 16.89
N ALA A 16 -7.81 12.83 15.62
CA ALA A 16 -7.54 14.06 14.88
C ALA A 16 -8.80 14.94 14.76
N VAL A 17 -9.95 14.33 14.45
CA VAL A 17 -11.24 15.04 14.38
C VAL A 17 -11.61 15.62 15.74
N ARG A 18 -11.52 14.84 16.82
CA ARG A 18 -11.80 15.33 18.19
C ARG A 18 -10.89 16.49 18.61
N LEU A 19 -9.59 16.38 18.34
CA LEU A 19 -8.64 17.45 18.65
C LEU A 19 -8.94 18.71 17.82
N ARG A 20 -9.30 18.55 16.55
CA ARG A 20 -9.66 19.70 15.72
C ARG A 20 -10.94 20.38 16.16
N ASN A 21 -11.95 19.62 16.56
CA ASN A 21 -13.22 20.17 17.07
C ASN A 21 -13.05 20.85 18.43
N ALA A 22 -12.09 20.39 19.24
CA ALA A 22 -11.78 21.02 20.52
C ALA A 22 -10.95 22.31 20.39
N ASP A 23 -10.35 22.58 19.23
CA ASP A 23 -9.56 23.80 18.99
C ASP A 23 -10.50 25.02 18.88
N PRO A 24 -10.40 26.02 19.76
CA PRO A 24 -11.25 27.22 19.71
C PRO A 24 -11.04 28.06 18.43
N LYS A 25 -9.99 27.81 17.68
CA LYS A 25 -9.73 28.43 16.36
C LYS A 25 -10.39 27.66 15.20
N SER A 26 -10.99 26.52 15.46
CA SER A 26 -11.72 25.79 14.42
C SER A 26 -12.94 26.57 13.97
N LYS A 27 -13.06 26.79 12.67
CA LYS A 27 -14.21 27.50 12.08
C LYS A 27 -15.38 26.56 11.79
N TYR A 28 -15.15 25.26 11.85
CA TYR A 28 -16.11 24.21 11.50
C TYR A 28 -16.09 23.11 12.54
N GLU A 29 -17.20 22.42 12.68
CA GLU A 29 -17.31 21.15 13.38
C GLU A 29 -17.22 20.02 12.34
N TYR A 30 -16.37 19.04 12.59
CA TYR A 30 -16.12 17.93 11.69
C TYR A 30 -16.71 16.65 12.23
N GLU A 31 -17.26 15.84 11.35
CA GLU A 31 -17.75 14.49 11.63
C GLU A 31 -16.91 13.45 10.87
N LEU A 32 -16.52 12.38 11.53
CA LEU A 32 -15.82 11.27 10.91
C LEU A 32 -16.82 10.23 10.40
N VAL A 33 -16.86 10.02 9.08
CA VAL A 33 -17.60 8.91 8.46
C VAL A 33 -16.62 7.78 8.19
N VAL A 34 -16.83 6.61 8.80
CA VAL A 34 -15.98 5.42 8.63
C VAL A 34 -16.61 4.47 7.63
N LEU A 35 -15.84 4.07 6.62
CA LEU A 35 -16.21 3.08 5.63
C LEU A 35 -15.11 2.02 5.55
N ASP A 36 -15.50 0.74 5.46
CA ASP A 36 -14.58 -0.39 5.36
C ASP A 36 -14.51 -0.86 3.91
N ASP A 37 -13.31 -0.87 3.34
CA ASP A 37 -13.04 -1.36 1.99
C ASP A 37 -12.65 -2.84 1.95
N GLU A 38 -12.54 -3.48 3.12
CA GLU A 38 -12.17 -4.89 3.29
C GLU A 38 -10.85 -5.29 2.61
N CYS A 39 -10.04 -4.33 2.20
CA CYS A 39 -8.86 -4.54 1.33
C CYS A 39 -9.22 -5.24 0.00
N LYS A 40 -10.44 -5.03 -0.49
CA LYS A 40 -10.95 -5.59 -1.75
C LYS A 40 -11.23 -4.47 -2.76
N PRO A 41 -10.70 -4.56 -4.00
CA PRO A 41 -10.84 -3.49 -4.99
C PRO A 41 -12.30 -3.15 -5.30
N ASN A 42 -13.17 -4.15 -5.44
CA ASN A 42 -14.58 -3.93 -5.74
C ASN A 42 -15.32 -3.22 -4.59
N THR A 43 -15.07 -3.63 -3.35
CA THR A 43 -15.61 -2.95 -2.16
C THR A 43 -15.04 -1.54 -2.07
N GLY A 44 -13.74 -1.37 -2.34
CA GLY A 44 -13.07 -0.07 -2.38
C GLY A 44 -13.72 0.91 -3.35
N VAL A 45 -14.02 0.50 -4.57
CA VAL A 45 -14.74 1.33 -5.56
C VAL A 45 -16.13 1.72 -5.07
N GLN A 46 -16.85 0.79 -4.41
CA GLN A 46 -18.18 1.07 -3.87
C GLN A 46 -18.13 2.11 -2.74
N VAL A 47 -17.23 1.95 -1.77
CA VAL A 47 -17.09 2.91 -0.65
C VAL A 47 -16.54 4.25 -1.12
N ALA A 48 -15.60 4.25 -2.09
CA ALA A 48 -15.12 5.47 -2.73
C ALA A 48 -16.26 6.23 -3.43
N THR A 49 -17.11 5.52 -4.19
CA THR A 49 -18.27 6.10 -4.86
C THR A 49 -19.27 6.65 -3.85
N LYS A 50 -19.56 5.90 -2.77
CA LYS A 50 -20.45 6.35 -1.71
C LYS A 50 -19.94 7.62 -1.04
N ALA A 51 -18.65 7.65 -0.67
CA ALA A 51 -18.01 8.82 -0.06
C ALA A 51 -18.01 10.01 -1.02
N ALA A 52 -17.64 9.82 -2.27
CA ALA A 52 -17.48 10.90 -3.24
C ALA A 52 -18.83 11.46 -3.74
N ALA A 53 -19.91 10.68 -3.68
CA ALA A 53 -21.25 11.14 -4.02
C ALA A 53 -21.94 11.94 -2.90
N ASP A 54 -21.50 11.79 -1.66
CA ASP A 54 -22.03 12.54 -0.53
C ASP A 54 -21.40 13.93 -0.45
N LYS A 55 -22.19 14.95 -0.74
CA LYS A 55 -21.74 16.36 -0.73
C LYS A 55 -21.32 16.89 0.66
N LYS A 56 -21.63 16.16 1.73
CA LYS A 56 -21.17 16.51 3.08
C LYS A 56 -19.74 16.03 3.34
N ILE A 57 -19.24 15.06 2.59
CA ILE A 57 -17.87 14.59 2.69
C ILE A 57 -16.97 15.51 1.87
N ILE A 58 -16.06 16.19 2.55
CA ILE A 58 -15.20 17.21 1.94
C ILE A 58 -13.77 16.71 1.64
N ALA A 59 -13.35 15.63 2.27
CA ALA A 59 -12.07 14.97 2.04
C ALA A 59 -12.09 13.54 2.58
N ALA A 60 -11.16 12.70 2.14
CA ALA A 60 -11.01 11.35 2.66
C ALA A 60 -9.55 11.06 3.04
N ALA A 61 -9.35 10.34 4.14
CA ALA A 61 -8.08 9.67 4.47
C ALA A 61 -8.24 8.19 4.08
N ALA A 62 -7.67 7.78 2.96
CA ALA A 62 -7.86 6.46 2.34
C ALA A 62 -6.67 6.19 1.39
N HIS A 63 -6.27 5.03 1.14
CA HIS A 63 -6.55 3.69 1.59
C HIS A 63 -5.28 3.08 2.21
N TYR A 64 -5.40 1.89 2.87
CA TYR A 64 -4.22 1.15 3.29
C TYR A 64 -3.69 0.22 2.19
N CYS A 65 -4.57 -0.51 1.53
CA CYS A 65 -4.21 -1.50 0.52
C CYS A 65 -4.01 -0.86 -0.86
N SER A 66 -2.86 -1.14 -1.50
CA SER A 66 -2.52 -0.57 -2.81
C SER A 66 -3.51 -0.92 -3.91
N VAL A 67 -3.99 -2.18 -3.94
CA VAL A 67 -5.00 -2.64 -4.91
C VAL A 67 -6.32 -1.85 -4.81
N VAL A 68 -6.69 -1.47 -3.59
CA VAL A 68 -7.91 -0.67 -3.35
C VAL A 68 -7.70 0.78 -3.77
N ALA A 69 -6.56 1.37 -3.39
CA ALA A 69 -6.24 2.74 -3.76
C ALA A 69 -6.19 2.90 -5.29
N LEU A 70 -5.51 1.99 -6.00
CA LEU A 70 -5.45 1.99 -7.46
C LEU A 70 -6.83 1.90 -8.10
N ALA A 71 -7.70 1.03 -7.60
CA ALA A 71 -9.07 0.90 -8.09
C ALA A 71 -9.94 2.16 -7.83
N GLY A 72 -9.61 2.93 -6.78
CA GLY A 72 -10.41 4.06 -6.32
C GLY A 72 -10.02 5.43 -6.89
N VAL A 73 -8.77 5.62 -7.38
CA VAL A 73 -8.26 6.95 -7.77
C VAL A 73 -9.13 7.67 -8.80
N ASP A 74 -9.63 6.95 -9.80
CA ASP A 74 -10.48 7.52 -10.86
C ASP A 74 -11.83 7.99 -10.33
N VAL A 75 -12.37 7.30 -9.31
CA VAL A 75 -13.62 7.70 -8.65
C VAL A 75 -13.43 9.03 -7.93
N TYR A 76 -12.40 9.15 -7.12
CA TYR A 76 -12.09 10.40 -6.40
C TYR A 76 -11.83 11.55 -7.36
N HIS A 77 -11.08 11.32 -8.43
CA HIS A 77 -10.85 12.32 -9.47
C HIS A 77 -12.14 12.76 -10.16
N LYS A 78 -12.98 11.81 -10.59
CA LYS A 78 -14.26 12.08 -11.25
C LYS A 78 -15.17 12.98 -10.41
N PHE A 79 -15.22 12.75 -9.11
CA PHE A 79 -16.05 13.52 -8.18
C PHE A 79 -15.33 14.73 -7.57
N ARG A 80 -14.03 14.89 -7.87
CA ARG A 80 -13.17 15.93 -7.30
C ARG A 80 -13.10 15.91 -5.76
N LEU A 81 -13.16 14.72 -5.17
CA LEU A 81 -13.02 14.55 -3.74
C LEU A 81 -11.52 14.44 -3.39
N PRO A 82 -10.94 15.40 -2.65
CA PRO A 82 -9.55 15.28 -2.20
C PRO A 82 -9.36 14.08 -1.29
N ILE A 83 -8.29 13.31 -1.55
CA ILE A 83 -7.89 12.22 -0.68
C ILE A 83 -6.44 12.34 -0.26
N VAL A 84 -6.14 11.87 0.93
CA VAL A 84 -4.79 11.66 1.43
C VAL A 84 -4.59 10.16 1.67
N VAL A 85 -3.75 9.56 0.85
CA VAL A 85 -3.36 8.14 1.00
C VAL A 85 -2.39 8.03 2.16
N TRP A 86 -2.71 7.16 3.13
CA TRP A 86 -1.93 7.05 4.36
C TRP A 86 -1.15 5.75 4.50
N GLY A 87 -1.46 4.71 3.73
CA GLY A 87 -0.84 3.39 3.85
C GLY A 87 -0.42 2.79 2.52
N ALA A 88 -1.23 2.89 1.47
CA ALA A 88 -0.94 2.32 0.16
C ALA A 88 0.34 2.92 -0.45
N VAL A 89 1.27 2.05 -0.86
CA VAL A 89 2.62 2.47 -1.29
C VAL A 89 2.89 2.31 -2.79
N HIS A 90 1.94 1.78 -3.58
CA HIS A 90 2.13 1.64 -5.02
C HIS A 90 2.36 3.00 -5.69
N PRO A 91 3.40 3.17 -6.54
CA PRO A 91 3.74 4.48 -7.13
C PRO A 91 2.63 5.04 -8.00
N ASP A 92 1.96 4.20 -8.78
CA ASP A 92 0.97 4.62 -9.76
C ASP A 92 -0.28 5.30 -9.16
N ILE A 93 -0.48 5.16 -7.85
CA ILE A 93 -1.53 5.89 -7.14
C ILE A 93 -1.36 7.42 -7.32
N THR A 94 -0.11 7.90 -7.39
CA THR A 94 0.20 9.33 -7.56
C THR A 94 1.11 9.63 -8.74
N TYR A 95 1.93 8.69 -9.20
CA TYR A 95 2.85 8.90 -10.33
C TYR A 95 2.25 8.41 -11.66
N GLY A 96 1.29 7.48 -11.62
CA GLY A 96 0.60 6.96 -12.79
C GLY A 96 -0.45 7.91 -13.38
N ASN A 97 -0.68 9.07 -12.74
CA ASN A 97 -1.70 10.04 -13.17
C ASN A 97 -1.30 11.48 -12.83
N THR A 98 -2.12 12.45 -13.26
CA THR A 98 -1.94 13.89 -13.01
C THR A 98 -3.07 14.47 -12.15
N TYR A 99 -3.75 13.64 -11.37
CA TYR A 99 -4.91 14.00 -10.57
C TYR A 99 -4.51 14.89 -9.40
N LYS A 100 -5.16 16.05 -9.30
CA LYS A 100 -4.87 17.04 -8.26
C LYS A 100 -5.52 16.74 -6.93
N GLU A 101 -6.46 15.81 -6.91
CA GLU A 101 -7.20 15.39 -5.73
C GLU A 101 -6.47 14.30 -4.93
N ILE A 102 -5.49 13.62 -5.56
CA ILE A 102 -4.84 12.46 -4.98
C ILE A 102 -3.50 12.86 -4.36
N HIS A 103 -3.42 12.77 -3.05
CA HIS A 103 -2.23 13.08 -2.27
C HIS A 103 -1.78 11.87 -1.44
N ARG A 104 -0.52 11.83 -1.03
CA ARG A 104 -0.01 10.85 -0.05
C ARG A 104 0.85 11.51 1.01
N ILE A 105 0.88 10.91 2.20
CA ILE A 105 1.76 11.33 3.31
C ILE A 105 2.87 10.32 3.59
N ASN A 106 2.80 9.15 2.95
CA ASN A 106 3.79 8.08 3.07
C ASN A 106 4.69 8.01 1.83
N GLY A 107 5.84 7.34 1.96
CA GLY A 107 6.70 7.00 0.84
C GLY A 107 6.05 5.99 -0.11
N THR A 108 6.76 5.69 -1.19
CA THR A 108 6.36 4.67 -2.15
C THR A 108 7.19 3.40 -1.97
N MET A 109 6.75 2.30 -2.55
CA MET A 109 7.55 1.07 -2.61
C MET A 109 8.87 1.25 -3.37
N ILE A 110 9.00 2.27 -4.23
CA ILE A 110 10.26 2.65 -4.85
C ILE A 110 11.29 2.97 -3.75
N ASN A 111 10.97 3.91 -2.86
CA ASN A 111 11.87 4.32 -1.78
C ASN A 111 12.16 3.15 -0.82
N GLN A 112 11.13 2.37 -0.48
CA GLN A 112 11.27 1.21 0.42
C GLN A 112 12.27 0.19 -0.14
N ASN A 113 12.12 -0.18 -1.41
CA ASN A 113 12.93 -1.22 -2.02
C ASN A 113 14.35 -0.73 -2.38
N GLU A 114 14.51 0.56 -2.74
CA GLU A 114 15.83 1.14 -2.93
C GLU A 114 16.66 1.07 -1.63
N VAL A 115 16.07 1.44 -0.50
CA VAL A 115 16.74 1.38 0.81
C VAL A 115 16.99 -0.08 1.21
N ALA A 116 16.00 -0.96 1.04
CA ALA A 116 16.14 -2.39 1.36
C ALA A 116 17.28 -3.03 0.56
N ALA A 117 17.36 -2.79 -0.75
CA ALA A 117 18.41 -3.34 -1.61
C ALA A 117 19.81 -2.85 -1.22
N LYS A 118 19.96 -1.58 -0.82
CA LYS A 118 21.22 -1.05 -0.30
C LYS A 118 21.62 -1.71 1.01
N PHE A 119 20.67 -1.86 1.91
CA PHE A 119 20.89 -2.47 3.22
C PHE A 119 21.33 -3.94 3.11
N VAL A 120 20.64 -4.75 2.31
CA VAL A 120 21.04 -6.17 2.16
C VAL A 120 22.38 -6.34 1.46
N LYS A 121 22.77 -5.42 0.58
CA LYS A 121 24.11 -5.37 0.01
C LYS A 121 25.19 -5.12 1.08
N GLU A 122 24.92 -4.23 2.03
CA GLU A 122 25.84 -3.96 3.14
C GLU A 122 26.05 -5.16 4.04
N LEU A 123 25.06 -6.07 4.10
CA LEU A 123 25.19 -7.34 4.84
C LEU A 123 26.08 -8.37 4.16
N GLY A 124 26.50 -8.12 2.90
CA GLY A 124 27.44 -8.96 2.17
C GLY A 124 26.84 -10.18 1.47
N PHE A 125 25.52 -10.35 1.48
CA PHE A 125 24.83 -11.40 0.73
C PHE A 125 24.86 -11.12 -0.77
N LYS A 126 24.79 -12.17 -1.61
CA LYS A 126 24.95 -12.07 -3.07
C LYS A 126 23.76 -12.61 -3.84
N THR A 127 23.07 -13.62 -3.31
CA THR A 127 22.03 -14.35 -4.03
C THR A 127 20.72 -14.37 -3.25
N TRP A 128 19.58 -14.16 -3.96
CA TRP A 128 18.24 -14.07 -3.36
C TRP A 128 17.24 -14.92 -4.10
N VAL A 129 16.27 -15.41 -3.36
CA VAL A 129 14.98 -15.85 -3.88
C VAL A 129 13.90 -14.95 -3.30
N ASN A 130 13.03 -14.42 -4.16
CA ASN A 130 11.89 -13.62 -3.73
C ASN A 130 10.65 -14.51 -3.61
N LEU A 131 9.93 -14.37 -2.49
CA LEU A 131 8.55 -14.80 -2.35
C LEU A 131 7.68 -13.55 -2.26
N TYR A 132 6.58 -13.49 -2.99
CA TYR A 132 5.72 -12.31 -2.98
C TYR A 132 4.26 -12.69 -3.13
N ASP A 133 3.36 -11.95 -2.50
CA ASP A 133 1.93 -12.12 -2.77
C ASP A 133 1.58 -11.60 -4.17
N THR A 134 0.59 -12.25 -4.81
CA THR A 134 0.21 -11.95 -6.20
C THR A 134 -0.70 -10.73 -6.34
N THR A 135 -0.89 -9.93 -5.29
CA THR A 135 -1.57 -8.62 -5.37
C THR A 135 -0.70 -7.57 -6.05
N ASP A 136 -1.28 -6.42 -6.41
CA ASP A 136 -0.51 -5.31 -6.98
C ASP A 136 0.59 -4.81 -6.03
N TYR A 137 0.34 -4.90 -4.70
CA TYR A 137 1.36 -4.59 -3.71
C TYR A 137 2.55 -5.55 -3.81
N GLY A 138 2.32 -6.86 -3.70
CA GLY A 138 3.41 -7.85 -3.71
C GLY A 138 4.14 -7.90 -5.04
N LYS A 139 3.44 -7.81 -6.18
CA LYS A 139 4.06 -7.73 -7.50
C LYS A 139 4.97 -6.51 -7.63
N GLY A 140 4.49 -5.33 -7.21
CA GLY A 140 5.29 -4.11 -7.23
C GLY A 140 6.49 -4.18 -6.29
N MET A 141 6.31 -4.75 -5.09
CA MET A 141 7.44 -4.98 -4.17
C MET A 141 8.51 -5.87 -4.80
N ASN A 142 8.11 -7.00 -5.40
CA ASN A 142 9.04 -7.90 -6.10
C ASN A 142 9.75 -7.21 -7.27
N GLU A 143 9.04 -6.44 -8.08
CA GLU A 143 9.61 -5.72 -9.22
C GLU A 143 10.67 -4.71 -8.79
N TYR A 144 10.30 -3.80 -7.88
CA TYR A 144 11.22 -2.74 -7.44
C TYR A 144 12.39 -3.27 -6.62
N PHE A 145 12.16 -4.27 -5.75
CA PHE A 145 13.25 -4.90 -5.00
C PHE A 145 14.24 -5.58 -5.95
N SER A 146 13.74 -6.40 -6.90
CA SER A 146 14.59 -7.07 -7.89
C SER A 146 15.40 -6.08 -8.71
N LYS A 147 14.77 -4.99 -9.17
CA LYS A 147 15.45 -3.91 -9.90
C LYS A 147 16.61 -3.34 -9.09
N TYR A 148 16.33 -2.83 -7.91
CA TYR A 148 17.36 -2.15 -7.12
C TYR A 148 18.42 -3.12 -6.59
N LEU A 149 18.05 -4.35 -6.26
CA LEU A 149 19.02 -5.36 -5.86
C LEU A 149 19.99 -5.67 -7.00
N THR A 150 19.50 -5.87 -8.22
CA THR A 150 20.33 -6.12 -9.40
C THR A 150 21.22 -4.93 -9.73
N GLU A 151 20.70 -3.70 -9.66
CA GLU A 151 21.49 -2.48 -9.84
C GLU A 151 22.60 -2.35 -8.79
N ASN A 152 22.43 -2.94 -7.61
CA ASN A 152 23.44 -2.98 -6.55
C ASN A 152 24.35 -4.22 -6.61
N GLY A 153 24.25 -5.04 -7.67
CA GLY A 153 25.11 -6.20 -7.92
C GLY A 153 24.69 -7.49 -7.23
N GLY A 154 23.44 -7.56 -6.73
CA GLY A 154 22.81 -8.79 -6.25
C GLY A 154 22.23 -9.61 -7.41
N GLU A 155 22.04 -10.91 -7.19
CA GLU A 155 21.48 -11.85 -8.14
C GLU A 155 20.19 -12.45 -7.62
N ILE A 156 19.11 -12.36 -8.41
CA ILE A 156 17.84 -13.01 -8.13
C ILE A 156 17.84 -14.38 -8.79
N LEU A 157 17.92 -15.45 -8.00
CA LEU A 157 17.91 -16.83 -8.49
C LEU A 157 16.50 -17.29 -8.88
N GLY A 158 15.47 -16.70 -8.30
CA GLY A 158 14.07 -17.00 -8.61
C GLY A 158 13.10 -16.07 -7.86
N SER A 159 11.87 -16.01 -8.40
CA SER A 159 10.76 -15.26 -7.76
C SER A 159 9.51 -16.12 -7.84
N PHE A 160 8.86 -16.35 -6.70
CA PHE A 160 7.68 -17.20 -6.58
C PHE A 160 6.51 -16.43 -5.99
N GLY A 161 5.41 -16.39 -6.76
CA GLY A 161 4.18 -15.74 -6.33
C GLY A 161 3.34 -16.69 -5.47
N VAL A 162 2.81 -16.17 -4.36
CA VAL A 162 1.89 -16.87 -3.46
C VAL A 162 0.57 -16.10 -3.37
N THR A 163 -0.55 -16.79 -3.13
CA THR A 163 -1.83 -16.10 -2.95
C THR A 163 -2.02 -15.70 -1.48
N ALA A 164 -2.75 -14.60 -1.24
CA ALA A 164 -2.91 -14.02 0.10
C ALA A 164 -3.58 -14.96 1.13
N ASP A 165 -4.33 -15.96 0.68
CA ASP A 165 -5.04 -16.96 1.47
C ASP A 165 -4.37 -18.34 1.45
N GLN A 166 -3.22 -18.49 0.79
CA GLN A 166 -2.45 -19.73 0.75
C GLN A 166 -2.00 -20.13 2.16
N GLN A 167 -2.17 -21.42 2.49
CA GLN A 167 -1.82 -21.97 3.80
C GLN A 167 -0.59 -22.88 3.76
N ASP A 168 -0.28 -23.44 2.59
CA ASP A 168 0.85 -24.33 2.39
C ASP A 168 1.82 -23.71 1.36
N PHE A 169 3.04 -23.47 1.81
CA PHE A 169 4.13 -22.87 1.03
C PHE A 169 5.24 -23.89 0.71
N THR A 170 4.97 -25.18 0.92
CA THR A 170 5.97 -26.26 0.77
C THR A 170 6.55 -26.30 -0.64
N ALA A 171 5.73 -26.05 -1.66
CA ALA A 171 6.18 -26.09 -3.05
C ALA A 171 7.18 -24.96 -3.35
N GLU A 172 6.85 -23.72 -3.00
CA GLU A 172 7.68 -22.54 -3.22
C GLU A 172 8.97 -22.62 -2.40
N LEU A 173 8.87 -22.99 -1.12
CA LEU A 173 10.03 -23.14 -0.24
C LEU A 173 10.96 -24.28 -0.70
N THR A 174 10.39 -25.37 -1.23
CA THR A 174 11.20 -26.47 -1.79
C THR A 174 11.95 -26.02 -3.05
N GLN A 175 11.33 -25.22 -3.90
CA GLN A 175 11.99 -24.64 -5.06
C GLN A 175 13.06 -23.62 -4.66
N ALA A 176 12.74 -22.75 -3.72
CA ALA A 176 13.70 -21.78 -3.16
C ALA A 176 14.94 -22.49 -2.59
N LYS A 177 14.74 -23.56 -1.80
CA LYS A 177 15.82 -24.35 -1.21
C LYS A 177 16.73 -24.99 -2.27
N LYS A 178 16.17 -25.47 -3.39
CA LYS A 178 16.97 -26.07 -4.48
C LYS A 178 17.89 -25.07 -5.17
N LEU A 179 17.55 -23.78 -5.14
CA LEU A 179 18.35 -22.71 -5.73
C LEU A 179 19.48 -22.27 -4.78
N ASP A 180 19.46 -22.72 -3.53
CA ASP A 180 20.47 -22.45 -2.50
C ASP A 180 20.84 -20.95 -2.37
N PRO A 181 19.87 -20.05 -2.18
CA PRO A 181 20.13 -18.63 -2.05
C PRO A 181 20.74 -18.29 -0.70
N ASP A 182 21.51 -17.19 -0.64
CA ASP A 182 21.96 -16.63 0.64
C ASP A 182 20.77 -16.14 1.49
N VAL A 183 19.73 -15.61 0.82
CA VAL A 183 18.56 -15.00 1.48
C VAL A 183 17.27 -15.35 0.74
N ILE A 184 16.25 -15.66 1.48
CA ILE A 184 14.84 -15.62 0.99
C ILE A 184 14.25 -14.30 1.47
N TRP A 185 13.78 -13.48 0.53
CA TRP A 185 13.09 -12.23 0.80
C TRP A 185 11.58 -12.41 0.60
N PHE A 186 10.78 -11.90 1.56
CA PHE A 186 9.32 -11.94 1.52
C PHE A 186 8.72 -10.60 1.97
#